data_4dd53d5491403b7d6ef2cfdca65fbe5a
#
_entry.id   4dd53d5491403b7d6ef2cfdca65fbe5a
#
_cell.length_a   1.000
_cell.length_b   1.000
_cell.length_c   1.000
_cell.angle_alpha   90.00
_cell.angle_beta   90.00
_cell.angle_gamma   90.00
#
_symmetry.space_group_name_H-M   'P 1'
#
loop_
_entity.id
_entity.type
_entity.pdbx_description
1 polymer ?
#
loop_
_entity_poly.entity_id
_entity_poly.type
_entity_poly.pdbx_seq_one_letter_code
_entity_poly.pdbx_strand_id
1 'polypeptide(L)'
;MKKLIETLKRHEGVSKYAYEDSEGYVTVGVGRCLDPERGLGLSPDEIDYLLRNDIERCYQELSVFSWFDELNQVRQEALVN
;
A
#
# COMPACT_ATOMS: atom_id res chain seq x y z
N MET A 1 -5.30 5.10 -21.09
CA MET A 1 -5.43 5.19 -19.62
C MET A 1 -4.30 5.98 -18.96
N LYS A 2 -3.09 5.88 -19.46
CA LYS A 2 -1.94 6.57 -18.88
C LYS A 2 -2.13 8.09 -18.75
N LYS A 3 -2.62 8.74 -19.81
CA LYS A 3 -2.88 10.19 -19.79
C LYS A 3 -3.99 10.57 -18.80
N LEU A 4 -5.01 9.74 -18.71
CA LEU A 4 -6.10 9.96 -17.76
C LEU A 4 -5.59 9.86 -16.33
N ILE A 5 -4.75 8.87 -16.04
CA ILE A 5 -4.14 8.71 -14.72
C ILE A 5 -3.32 9.95 -14.35
N GLU A 6 -2.48 10.43 -15.27
CA GLU A 6 -1.66 11.62 -15.03
C GLU A 6 -2.53 12.87 -14.81
N THR A 7 -3.59 13.01 -15.58
CA THR A 7 -4.52 14.13 -15.46
C THR A 7 -5.23 14.11 -14.11
N LEU A 8 -5.74 12.95 -13.70
CA LEU A 8 -6.43 12.82 -12.41
C LEU A 8 -5.50 13.06 -11.24
N LYS A 9 -4.26 12.55 -11.29
CA LYS A 9 -3.26 12.82 -10.27
C LYS A 9 -2.99 14.32 -10.12
N ARG A 10 -2.96 15.04 -11.23
CA ARG A 10 -2.71 16.47 -11.24
C ARG A 10 -3.88 17.24 -10.64
N HIS A 11 -5.11 16.86 -10.98
CA HIS A 11 -6.32 17.56 -10.52
C HIS A 11 -6.68 17.21 -9.08
N GLU A 12 -6.62 15.93 -8.72
CA GLU A 12 -7.03 15.46 -7.39
C GLU A 12 -5.90 15.50 -6.37
N GLY A 13 -4.68 15.57 -6.85
CA GLY A 13 -3.51 15.41 -6.01
C GLY A 13 -3.25 13.96 -5.65
N VAL A 14 -2.07 13.69 -5.13
CA VAL A 14 -1.65 12.35 -4.72
C VAL A 14 -1.24 12.41 -3.25
N SER A 15 -1.93 11.67 -2.40
CA SER A 15 -1.58 11.60 -0.99
C SER A 15 -1.09 10.21 -0.63
N LYS A 16 0.13 10.15 -0.12
CA LYS A 16 0.77 8.92 0.37
C LYS A 16 0.12 8.45 1.68
N TYR A 17 -0.37 9.39 2.45
CA TYR A 17 -0.98 9.11 3.76
C TYR A 17 -2.46 9.40 3.72
N ALA A 18 -3.21 8.72 4.59
CA ALA A 18 -4.63 8.98 4.74
C ALA A 18 -4.86 10.41 5.28
N TYR A 19 -5.91 11.04 4.81
CA TYR A 19 -6.30 12.38 5.23
C TYR A 19 -7.83 12.47 5.24
N GLU A 20 -8.37 13.50 5.87
CA GLU A 20 -9.79 13.76 5.81
C GLU A 20 -10.07 14.72 4.64
N ASP A 21 -11.09 14.38 3.85
CA ASP A 21 -11.52 15.26 2.77
C ASP A 21 -12.29 16.47 3.31
N SER A 22 -12.82 17.32 2.41
CA SER A 22 -13.55 18.53 2.81
C SER A 22 -14.81 18.23 3.63
N GLU A 23 -15.33 17.02 3.55
CA GLU A 23 -16.49 16.57 4.30
C GLU A 23 -16.15 15.74 5.52
N GLY A 24 -14.87 15.55 5.80
CA GLY A 24 -14.37 14.81 6.96
C GLY A 24 -14.24 13.31 6.76
N TYR A 25 -14.28 12.83 5.52
CA TYR A 25 -14.13 11.40 5.24
C TYR A 25 -12.70 11.01 4.97
N VAL A 26 -12.28 9.90 5.57
CA VAL A 26 -10.92 9.39 5.41
C VAL A 26 -10.68 8.99 3.96
N THR A 27 -9.61 9.52 3.37
CA THR A 27 -9.29 9.39 1.96
C THR A 27 -7.79 9.15 1.81
N VAL A 28 -7.38 8.48 0.75
CA VAL A 28 -5.97 8.20 0.47
C VAL A 28 -5.71 8.15 -1.03
N GLY A 29 -4.47 8.34 -1.43
CA GLY A 29 -4.07 8.22 -2.82
C GLY A 29 -4.62 9.35 -3.68
N VAL A 30 -5.29 9.01 -4.75
CA VAL A 30 -5.91 9.95 -5.67
C VAL A 30 -7.42 9.96 -5.40
N GLY A 31 -7.80 10.49 -4.22
CA GLY A 31 -9.20 10.64 -3.86
C GLY A 31 -9.95 9.36 -3.51
N ARG A 32 -9.23 8.28 -3.10
CA ARG A 32 -9.91 7.06 -2.69
C ARG A 32 -10.49 7.19 -1.29
N CYS A 33 -11.80 7.27 -1.20
CA CYS A 33 -12.50 7.33 0.08
C CYS A 33 -12.51 5.96 0.75
N LEU A 34 -12.05 5.91 2.00
CA LEU A 34 -11.99 4.68 2.79
C LEU A 34 -13.09 4.58 3.84
N ASP A 35 -13.98 5.58 3.89
CA ASP A 35 -15.06 5.58 4.85
C ASP A 35 -16.03 4.42 4.60
N PRO A 36 -16.39 3.63 5.64
CA PRO A 36 -17.27 2.47 5.46
C PRO A 36 -18.65 2.80 4.88
N GLU A 37 -19.16 3.99 5.16
CA GLU A 37 -20.49 4.38 4.71
C GLU A 37 -20.49 5.08 3.35
N ARG A 38 -19.44 5.83 3.05
CA ARG A 38 -19.37 6.67 1.86
C ARG A 38 -18.42 6.17 0.78
N GLY A 39 -17.42 5.38 1.17
CA GLY A 39 -16.42 4.89 0.25
C GLY A 39 -16.51 3.40 0.03
N LEU A 40 -15.73 2.92 -0.90
CA LEU A 40 -15.64 1.50 -1.21
C LEU A 40 -14.51 0.80 -0.46
N GLY A 41 -13.68 1.57 0.25
CA GLY A 41 -12.51 1.03 0.91
C GLY A 41 -11.50 0.47 -0.10
N LEU A 42 -10.93 -0.67 0.24
CA LEU A 42 -9.96 -1.34 -0.63
C LEU A 42 -10.55 -2.64 -1.15
N SER A 43 -10.34 -2.91 -2.44
CA SER A 43 -10.74 -4.19 -3.04
C SER A 43 -9.79 -5.30 -2.60
N PRO A 44 -10.19 -6.57 -2.76
CA PRO A 44 -9.29 -7.70 -2.48
C PRO A 44 -7.97 -7.62 -3.25
N ASP A 45 -8.00 -7.20 -4.49
CA ASP A 45 -6.79 -7.04 -5.31
C ASP A 45 -5.88 -5.95 -4.75
N GLU A 46 -6.46 -4.86 -4.28
CA GLU A 46 -5.70 -3.76 -3.69
C GLU A 46 -5.07 -4.18 -2.37
N ILE A 47 -5.81 -4.91 -1.54
CA ILE A 47 -5.29 -5.45 -0.28
C ILE A 47 -4.11 -6.40 -0.56
N ASP A 48 -4.26 -7.27 -1.54
CA ASP A 48 -3.23 -8.21 -1.92
C ASP A 48 -1.96 -7.49 -2.43
N TYR A 49 -2.15 -6.46 -3.23
CA TYR A 49 -1.05 -5.65 -3.76
C TYR A 49 -0.26 -4.96 -2.64
N LEU A 50 -0.97 -4.37 -1.69
CA LEU A 50 -0.34 -3.74 -0.52
C LEU A 50 0.45 -4.76 0.29
N LEU A 51 -0.13 -5.94 0.51
CA LEU A 51 0.51 -7.00 1.27
C LEU A 51 1.80 -7.47 0.58
N ARG A 52 1.76 -7.66 -0.74
CA ARG A 52 2.94 -8.05 -1.51
C ARG A 52 4.06 -7.02 -1.40
N ASN A 53 3.71 -5.76 -1.50
CA ASN A 53 4.68 -4.68 -1.35
C ASN A 53 5.28 -4.65 0.05
N ASP A 54 4.46 -4.89 1.08
CA ASP A 54 4.92 -4.92 2.46
C ASP A 54 5.87 -6.10 2.71
N ILE A 55 5.53 -7.27 2.18
CA ILE A 55 6.37 -8.46 2.29
C ILE A 55 7.73 -8.22 1.62
N GLU A 56 7.70 -7.67 0.41
CA GLU A 56 8.94 -7.39 -0.33
C GLU A 56 9.83 -6.39 0.41
N ARG A 57 9.24 -5.37 1.00
CA ARG A 57 9.98 -4.40 1.80
C ARG A 57 10.64 -5.07 3.00
N CYS A 58 9.91 -5.96 3.69
CA CYS A 58 10.46 -6.72 4.81
C CYS A 58 11.66 -7.56 4.39
N TYR A 59 11.57 -8.26 3.26
CA TYR A 59 12.69 -9.03 2.73
C TYR A 59 13.89 -8.14 2.44
N GLN A 60 13.67 -6.99 1.84
CA GLN A 60 14.75 -6.05 1.55
C GLN A 60 15.43 -5.54 2.83
N GLU A 61 14.64 -5.21 3.85
CA GLU A 61 15.16 -4.74 5.13
C GLU A 61 15.94 -5.84 5.86
N LEU A 62 15.46 -7.08 5.82
CA LEU A 62 16.13 -8.21 6.46
C LEU A 62 17.38 -8.67 5.71
N SER A 63 17.43 -8.45 4.41
CA SER A 63 18.56 -8.88 3.56
C SER A 63 19.87 -8.15 3.88
N VAL A 64 19.82 -7.03 4.62
CA VAL A 64 21.04 -6.36 5.09
C VAL A 64 21.79 -7.21 6.13
N PHE A 65 21.14 -8.20 6.71
CA PHE A 65 21.76 -9.11 7.67
C PHE A 65 22.20 -10.38 6.93
N SER A 66 23.49 -10.69 6.96
CA SER A 66 24.03 -11.83 6.24
C SER A 66 23.41 -13.16 6.68
N TRP A 67 23.03 -13.27 7.97
CA TRP A 67 22.42 -14.49 8.49
C TRP A 67 21.03 -14.76 7.92
N PHE A 68 20.32 -13.74 7.45
CA PHE A 68 18.96 -13.90 6.90
C PHE A 68 18.98 -14.74 5.63
N ASP A 69 19.94 -14.48 4.74
CA ASP A 69 20.06 -15.21 3.47
C ASP A 69 20.46 -16.68 3.68
N GLU A 70 21.06 -17.00 4.82
CA GLU A 70 21.43 -18.35 5.18
C GLU A 70 20.27 -19.16 5.76
N LEU A 71 19.16 -18.50 6.10
CA LEU A 71 17.97 -19.18 6.61
C LEU A 71 17.21 -19.84 5.47
N ASN A 72 16.52 -20.95 5.77
CA ASN A 72 15.62 -21.53 4.79
C ASN A 72 14.36 -20.67 4.65
N GLN A 73 13.59 -20.95 3.61
CA GLN A 73 12.41 -20.17 3.27
C GLN A 73 11.40 -20.07 4.43
N VAL A 74 11.19 -21.17 5.14
CA VAL A 74 10.23 -21.20 6.25
C VAL A 74 10.63 -20.23 7.35
N ARG A 75 11.91 -20.20 7.70
CA ARG A 75 12.43 -19.30 8.74
C ARG A 75 12.42 -17.85 8.30
N GLN A 76 12.73 -17.59 7.02
CA GLN A 76 12.65 -16.24 6.47
C GLN A 76 11.22 -15.70 6.53
N GLU A 77 10.25 -16.50 6.14
CA GLU A 77 8.84 -16.14 6.18
C GLU A 77 8.35 -15.89 7.61
N ALA A 78 8.83 -16.66 8.58
CA ALA A 78 8.48 -16.45 9.98
C ALA A 78 8.95 -15.09 10.50
N LEU A 79 10.13 -14.62 10.05
CA LEU A 79 10.64 -13.30 10.42
C LEU A 79 9.90 -12.16 9.74
N VAL A 80 9.41 -12.38 8.51
CA VAL A 80 8.64 -11.40 7.77
C VAL A 80 7.25 -11.22 8.37
N ASN A 81 6.65 -12.29 8.86
CA ASN A 81 5.35 -12.21 9.51
C ASN A 81 5.44 -11.46 10.84
#